data_d899cf0848f7f005a59a6edeb5274f3d
#
_entry.id   d899cf0848f7f005a59a6edeb5274f3d
#
_cell.length_a   1.000
_cell.length_b   1.000
_cell.length_c   1.000
_cell.angle_alpha   90.00
_cell.angle_beta   90.00
_cell.angle_gamma   90.00
#
_symmetry.space_group_name_H-M   'P 1'
#
loop_
_entity.id
_entity.type
_entity.pdbx_description
1 polymer ?
#
loop_
_entity_poly.entity_id
_entity_poly.type
_entity_poly.pdbx_seq_one_letter_code
_entity_poly.pdbx_strand_id
1 'polypeptide(L)'
;MKLVYIGKYVNTHGLIGEIKILSDFEYKDKVFNIGNNIYIDNNKYTINSYRVHKGYDMVTLDGISDINDIELLKGSNVYIDNDEYSFEYVYSDLIGFSIYDNDYRGEVIDIVKSKLYPMLKVKYNKEYMIPYIDNFIDKVDLESKKIYIKYMKGLYED
;
A
#
# COMPACT_ATOMS: atom_id res chain seq x y z
N MET A 1 -10.46 6.54 13.71
CA MET A 1 -9.80 5.39 13.08
C MET A 1 -9.66 5.63 11.58
N LYS A 2 -8.47 5.47 11.05
CA LYS A 2 -8.21 5.64 9.62
C LYS A 2 -7.65 4.34 9.05
N LEU A 3 -8.50 3.54 8.43
CA LEU A 3 -8.09 2.26 7.85
C LEU A 3 -7.38 2.48 6.52
N VAL A 4 -6.22 1.83 6.37
CA VAL A 4 -5.40 1.84 5.16
C VAL A 4 -5.25 0.39 4.69
N TYR A 5 -5.57 0.15 3.42
CA TYR A 5 -5.40 -1.16 2.79
C TYR A 5 -3.92 -1.51 2.70
N ILE A 6 -3.55 -2.70 3.15
CA ILE A 6 -2.16 -3.15 3.11
C ILE A 6 -1.98 -4.48 2.37
N GLY A 7 -3.04 -5.21 2.10
CA GLY A 7 -2.91 -6.49 1.42
C GLY A 7 -4.17 -7.32 1.47
N LYS A 8 -4.04 -8.57 1.05
CA LYS A 8 -5.16 -9.51 0.96
C LYS A 8 -4.79 -10.84 1.61
N TYR A 9 -5.70 -11.36 2.42
CA TYR A 9 -5.60 -12.70 2.97
C TYR A 9 -5.95 -13.70 1.86
N VAL A 10 -4.93 -14.32 1.25
CA VAL A 10 -5.12 -15.14 0.06
C VAL A 10 -5.27 -16.62 0.35
N ASN A 11 -4.68 -17.12 1.44
CA ASN A 11 -4.78 -18.52 1.80
C ASN A 11 -4.37 -18.75 3.25
N THR A 12 -4.64 -19.95 3.73
CA THR A 12 -4.22 -20.40 5.07
C THR A 12 -3.15 -21.46 4.92
N HIS A 13 -2.17 -21.46 5.80
CA HIS A 13 -1.07 -22.41 5.78
C HIS A 13 -1.00 -23.17 7.11
N GLY A 14 -1.03 -24.51 7.02
CA GLY A 14 -0.96 -25.38 8.20
C GLY A 14 -2.22 -25.39 9.05
N LEU A 15 -2.21 -26.23 10.08
CA LEU A 15 -3.38 -26.47 10.94
C LEU A 15 -3.52 -25.45 12.06
N ILE A 16 -2.46 -24.68 12.34
CA ILE A 16 -2.46 -23.69 13.43
C ILE A 16 -3.04 -22.35 13.01
N GLY A 17 -3.49 -22.21 11.76
CA GLY A 17 -4.11 -20.97 11.29
C GLY A 17 -3.14 -19.88 10.93
N GLU A 18 -1.99 -20.23 10.35
CA GLU A 18 -1.08 -19.24 9.78
C GLU A 18 -1.70 -18.68 8.50
N ILE A 19 -1.93 -17.36 8.46
CA ILE A 19 -2.54 -16.73 7.31
C ILE A 19 -1.48 -16.19 6.36
N LYS A 20 -1.74 -16.37 5.07
CA LYS A 20 -0.87 -15.95 3.98
C LYS A 20 -1.43 -14.65 3.41
N ILE A 21 -0.66 -13.59 3.50
CA ILE A 21 -1.05 -12.26 3.05
C ILE A 21 -0.21 -11.87 1.83
N LEU A 22 -0.89 -11.45 0.76
CA LEU A 22 -0.24 -10.84 -0.39
C LEU A 22 -0.27 -9.33 -0.18
N SER A 23 0.92 -8.73 -0.02
CA SER A 23 1.05 -7.31 0.27
C SER A 23 2.22 -6.72 -0.50
N ASP A 24 1.98 -5.55 -1.09
CA ASP A 24 3.02 -4.71 -1.68
C ASP A 24 3.08 -3.35 -0.98
N PHE A 25 2.58 -3.29 0.27
CA PHE A 25 2.51 -2.05 1.04
C PHE A 25 3.93 -1.50 1.28
N GLU A 26 4.08 -0.17 1.12
CA GLU A 26 5.39 0.48 1.20
C GLU A 26 6.02 0.44 2.60
N TYR A 27 5.23 0.29 3.65
CA TYR A 27 5.72 0.24 5.03
C TYR A 27 5.51 -1.15 5.67
N LYS A 28 5.67 -2.21 4.88
CA LYS A 28 5.51 -3.60 5.38
C LYS A 28 6.37 -3.88 6.61
N ASP A 29 7.61 -3.38 6.60
CA ASP A 29 8.57 -3.57 7.68
C ASP A 29 8.13 -2.92 9.00
N LYS A 30 7.21 -1.98 8.94
CA LYS A 30 6.70 -1.29 10.12
C LYS A 30 5.38 -1.87 10.61
N VAL A 31 4.58 -2.46 9.73
CA VAL A 31 3.24 -2.95 10.10
C VAL A 31 3.22 -4.44 10.42
N PHE A 32 4.03 -5.26 9.74
CA PHE A 32 4.07 -6.69 9.98
C PHE A 32 5.08 -7.04 11.08
N ASN A 33 4.74 -6.70 12.32
CA ASN A 33 5.58 -7.00 13.47
C ASN A 33 4.72 -7.61 14.58
N ILE A 34 5.33 -8.49 15.38
CA ILE A 34 4.67 -9.10 16.53
C ILE A 34 4.16 -8.00 17.46
N GLY A 35 2.91 -8.12 17.88
CA GLY A 35 2.26 -7.17 18.77
C GLY A 35 1.50 -6.06 18.05
N ASN A 36 1.70 -5.88 16.74
CA ASN A 36 0.96 -4.90 15.98
C ASN A 36 -0.43 -5.42 15.62
N ASN A 37 -1.34 -4.49 15.35
CA ASN A 37 -2.72 -4.81 15.00
C ASN A 37 -2.95 -4.76 13.51
N ILE A 38 -3.75 -5.68 13.00
CA ILE A 38 -4.31 -5.65 11.65
C ILE A 38 -5.82 -5.79 11.75
N TYR A 39 -6.52 -5.35 10.71
CA TYR A 39 -7.98 -5.38 10.65
C TYR A 39 -8.41 -6.20 9.44
N ILE A 40 -9.26 -7.19 9.69
CA ILE A 40 -9.84 -8.05 8.66
C ILE A 40 -11.33 -8.09 8.92
N ASP A 41 -12.14 -7.75 7.91
CA ASP A 41 -13.60 -7.72 8.02
C ASP A 41 -14.05 -6.87 9.22
N ASN A 42 -13.43 -5.69 9.39
CA ASN A 42 -13.70 -4.73 10.47
C ASN A 42 -13.40 -5.23 11.89
N ASN A 43 -12.76 -6.38 12.01
CA ASN A 43 -12.34 -6.93 13.30
C ASN A 43 -10.85 -6.72 13.49
N LYS A 44 -10.48 -6.37 14.72
CA LYS A 44 -9.10 -6.14 15.11
C LYS A 44 -8.46 -7.46 15.54
N TYR A 45 -7.26 -7.71 15.00
CA TYR A 45 -6.44 -8.86 15.37
C TYR A 45 -5.03 -8.40 15.70
N THR A 46 -4.38 -9.06 16.63
CA THR A 46 -2.99 -8.77 17.00
C THR A 46 -2.08 -9.85 16.45
N ILE A 47 -0.99 -9.44 15.80
CA ILE A 47 -0.02 -10.36 15.22
C ILE A 47 0.76 -11.07 16.33
N ASN A 48 0.72 -12.39 16.33
CA ASN A 48 1.42 -13.24 17.28
C ASN A 48 2.76 -13.73 16.72
N SER A 49 2.84 -14.02 15.44
CA SER A 49 4.09 -14.41 14.77
C SER A 49 4.11 -13.88 13.35
N TYR A 50 5.32 -13.73 12.82
CA TYR A 50 5.52 -13.23 11.47
C TYR A 50 6.73 -13.87 10.82
N ARG A 51 6.60 -14.23 9.55
CA ARG A 51 7.71 -14.65 8.68
C ARG A 51 7.36 -14.37 7.23
N VAL A 52 8.38 -14.29 6.38
CA VAL A 52 8.20 -14.23 4.92
C VAL A 52 8.38 -15.62 4.36
N HIS A 53 7.50 -16.05 3.49
CA HIS A 53 7.57 -17.35 2.82
C HIS A 53 7.14 -17.20 1.36
N LYS A 54 8.06 -17.46 0.43
CA LYS A 54 7.82 -17.40 -1.03
C LYS A 54 7.18 -16.05 -1.47
N GLY A 55 7.65 -14.96 -0.88
CA GLY A 55 7.16 -13.62 -1.21
C GLY A 55 5.87 -13.20 -0.53
N TYR A 56 5.30 -14.06 0.31
CA TYR A 56 4.10 -13.75 1.09
C TYR A 56 4.46 -13.41 2.52
N ASP A 57 3.67 -12.54 3.12
CA ASP A 57 3.77 -12.22 4.53
C ASP A 57 2.86 -13.18 5.30
N MET A 58 3.45 -13.98 6.18
CA MET A 58 2.77 -15.03 6.91
C MET A 58 2.65 -14.63 8.37
N VAL A 59 1.44 -14.60 8.91
CA VAL A 59 1.21 -14.23 10.30
C VAL A 59 0.29 -15.23 10.98
N THR A 60 0.50 -15.44 12.30
CA THR A 60 -0.51 -16.02 13.17
C THR A 60 -1.06 -14.90 14.03
N LEU A 61 -2.30 -15.05 14.50
CA LEU A 61 -3.01 -14.04 15.26
C LEU A 61 -3.24 -14.52 16.69
N ASP A 62 -3.15 -13.59 17.64
CA ASP A 62 -3.42 -13.90 19.04
C ASP A 62 -4.84 -14.43 19.21
N GLY A 63 -4.98 -15.48 20.03
CA GLY A 63 -6.28 -16.08 20.33
C GLY A 63 -6.83 -17.01 19.25
N ILE A 64 -6.13 -17.14 18.12
CA ILE A 64 -6.52 -18.03 17.03
C ILE A 64 -5.56 -19.21 17.02
N SER A 65 -6.04 -20.39 17.39
CA SER A 65 -5.24 -21.62 17.40
C SER A 65 -5.78 -22.69 16.46
N ASP A 66 -6.93 -22.43 15.83
CA ASP A 66 -7.58 -23.35 14.92
C ASP A 66 -7.86 -22.62 13.60
N ILE A 67 -7.50 -23.25 12.51
CA ILE A 67 -7.73 -22.75 11.13
C ILE A 67 -9.21 -22.39 10.90
N ASN A 68 -10.14 -23.15 11.51
CA ASN A 68 -11.57 -22.91 11.31
C ASN A 68 -12.03 -21.55 11.85
N ASP A 69 -11.30 -20.98 12.82
CA ASP A 69 -11.65 -19.71 13.43
C ASP A 69 -11.52 -18.54 12.47
N ILE A 70 -10.64 -18.66 11.47
CA ILE A 70 -10.35 -17.57 10.51
C ILE A 70 -10.61 -17.96 9.05
N GLU A 71 -10.94 -19.19 8.76
CA GLU A 71 -11.12 -19.67 7.38
C GLU A 71 -12.20 -18.89 6.64
N LEU A 72 -13.23 -18.44 7.35
CA LEU A 72 -14.31 -17.64 6.78
C LEU A 72 -13.83 -16.27 6.27
N LEU A 73 -12.70 -15.79 6.77
CA LEU A 73 -12.14 -14.49 6.39
C LEU A 73 -11.24 -14.57 5.17
N LYS A 74 -10.93 -15.78 4.70
CA LYS A 74 -10.07 -15.97 3.52
C LYS A 74 -10.66 -15.26 2.31
N GLY A 75 -9.80 -14.52 1.60
CA GLY A 75 -10.20 -13.67 0.49
C GLY A 75 -10.46 -12.23 0.90
N SER A 76 -10.51 -11.94 2.19
CA SER A 76 -10.75 -10.57 2.68
C SER A 76 -9.53 -9.69 2.54
N ASN A 77 -9.78 -8.39 2.42
CA ASN A 77 -8.74 -7.37 2.44
C ASN A 77 -8.23 -7.18 3.86
N VAL A 78 -6.96 -6.85 3.97
CA VAL A 78 -6.28 -6.59 5.24
C VAL A 78 -5.94 -5.10 5.33
N TYR A 79 -6.23 -4.50 6.47
CA TYR A 79 -6.03 -3.08 6.74
C TYR A 79 -5.21 -2.87 8.00
N ILE A 80 -4.62 -1.69 8.11
CA ILE A 80 -4.10 -1.16 9.38
C ILE A 80 -4.85 0.12 9.72
N ASP A 81 -4.75 0.53 10.97
CA ASP A 81 -5.25 1.84 11.40
C ASP A 81 -4.07 2.81 11.45
N ASN A 82 -4.06 3.81 10.56
CA ASN A 82 -2.95 4.75 10.50
C ASN A 82 -2.86 5.63 11.75
N ASP A 83 -3.91 5.73 12.56
CA ASP A 83 -3.83 6.44 13.84
C ASP A 83 -2.84 5.77 14.79
N GLU A 84 -2.57 4.47 14.60
CA GLU A 84 -1.58 3.73 15.39
C GLU A 84 -0.14 3.96 14.91
N TYR A 85 0.06 4.44 13.67
CA TYR A 85 1.38 4.60 13.06
C TYR A 85 1.75 6.05 12.78
N SER A 86 0.77 6.89 12.47
CA SER A 86 0.96 8.31 12.11
C SER A 86 1.84 8.49 10.86
N PHE A 87 1.69 7.64 9.86
CA PHE A 87 2.32 7.87 8.56
C PHE A 87 1.77 9.18 7.99
N GLU A 88 2.65 10.05 7.52
CA GLU A 88 2.23 11.34 6.95
C GLU A 88 1.31 11.12 5.75
N TYR A 89 1.69 10.18 4.88
CA TYR A 89 0.82 9.71 3.80
C TYR A 89 1.27 8.31 3.38
N VAL A 90 0.39 7.64 2.64
CA VAL A 90 0.71 6.38 1.96
C VAL A 90 0.55 6.61 0.46
N TYR A 91 1.18 5.77 -0.36
CA TYR A 91 1.19 6.00 -1.82
C TYR A 91 -0.23 6.12 -2.40
N SER A 92 -1.17 5.32 -1.93
CA SER A 92 -2.54 5.40 -2.43
C SER A 92 -3.21 6.75 -2.17
N ASP A 93 -2.73 7.54 -1.21
CA ASP A 93 -3.24 8.89 -0.97
C ASP A 93 -2.94 9.84 -2.13
N LEU A 94 -1.92 9.52 -2.93
CA LEU A 94 -1.51 10.36 -4.06
C LEU A 94 -2.45 10.24 -5.27
N ILE A 95 -3.33 9.24 -5.29
CA ILE A 95 -4.32 9.11 -6.35
C ILE A 95 -5.26 10.32 -6.27
N GLY A 96 -5.45 11.01 -7.40
CA GLY A 96 -6.23 12.24 -7.45
C GLY A 96 -5.40 13.51 -7.38
N PHE A 97 -4.11 13.41 -7.04
CA PHE A 97 -3.22 14.57 -7.03
C PHE A 97 -2.98 15.07 -8.46
N SER A 98 -2.84 16.38 -8.58
CA SER A 98 -2.52 17.04 -9.85
C SER A 98 -1.02 17.14 -10.05
N ILE A 99 -0.57 16.96 -11.27
CA ILE A 99 0.86 16.99 -11.66
C ILE A 99 1.17 18.34 -12.31
N TYR A 100 2.27 18.94 -11.89
CA TYR A 100 2.75 20.23 -12.42
C TYR A 100 4.26 20.19 -12.66
N ASP A 101 4.70 20.82 -13.78
CA ASP A 101 6.11 21.11 -14.03
C ASP A 101 6.35 22.62 -14.27
N ASN A 102 5.52 23.46 -13.93
CA ASN A 102 5.17 24.86 -14.11
C ASN A 102 3.75 24.95 -14.65
N ASP A 103 3.40 24.07 -15.57
CA ASP A 103 2.06 23.95 -16.14
C ASP A 103 1.41 22.66 -15.66
N TYR A 104 0.09 22.62 -15.71
CA TYR A 104 -0.69 21.43 -15.37
C TYR A 104 -0.38 20.30 -16.35
N ARG A 105 -0.08 19.10 -15.83
CA ARG A 105 0.31 17.94 -16.63
C ARG A 105 -0.53 16.69 -16.35
N GLY A 106 -1.67 16.85 -15.74
CA GLY A 106 -2.62 15.76 -15.53
C GLY A 106 -2.84 15.39 -14.08
N GLU A 107 -3.52 14.26 -13.88
CA GLU A 107 -3.93 13.77 -12.58
C GLU A 107 -3.47 12.35 -12.38
N VAL A 108 -2.99 12.04 -11.17
CA VAL A 108 -2.62 10.68 -10.79
C VAL A 108 -3.88 9.83 -10.70
N ILE A 109 -3.94 8.77 -11.50
CA ILE A 109 -5.09 7.85 -11.52
C ILE A 109 -4.79 6.50 -10.87
N ASP A 110 -3.51 6.15 -10.71
CA ASP A 110 -3.12 4.91 -10.08
C ASP A 110 -1.66 4.96 -9.65
N ILE A 111 -1.28 4.05 -8.76
CA ILE A 111 0.10 3.82 -8.36
C ILE A 111 0.45 2.39 -8.76
N VAL A 112 1.43 2.25 -9.64
CA VAL A 112 1.90 0.94 -10.11
C VAL A 112 3.22 0.64 -9.41
N LYS A 113 3.24 -0.40 -8.61
CA LYS A 113 4.46 -0.78 -7.89
C LYS A 113 5.29 -1.73 -8.74
N SER A 114 6.58 -1.42 -8.86
CA SER A 114 7.54 -2.26 -9.57
C SER A 114 8.61 -2.74 -8.60
N LYS A 115 9.50 -3.62 -9.07
CA LYS A 115 10.58 -4.14 -8.23
C LYS A 115 11.56 -3.07 -7.77
N LEU A 116 11.74 -2.00 -8.56
CA LEU A 116 12.75 -0.98 -8.31
C LEU A 116 12.16 0.22 -7.57
N TYR A 117 11.02 0.71 -8.03
CA TYR A 117 10.37 1.91 -7.46
C TYR A 117 8.92 1.98 -7.90
N PRO A 118 8.09 2.72 -7.15
CA PRO A 118 6.70 2.94 -7.58
C PRO A 118 6.64 3.88 -8.78
N MET A 119 5.59 3.72 -9.57
CA MET A 119 5.30 4.55 -10.74
C MET A 119 3.96 5.23 -10.52
N LEU A 120 3.90 6.53 -10.76
CA LEU A 120 2.63 7.26 -10.84
C LEU A 120 2.06 7.07 -12.23
N LYS A 121 0.84 6.56 -12.32
CA LYS A 121 0.10 6.51 -13.58
C LYS A 121 -0.73 7.78 -13.68
N VAL A 122 -0.50 8.57 -14.71
CA VAL A 122 -1.07 9.90 -14.86
C VAL A 122 -1.93 9.97 -16.13
N LYS A 123 -3.09 10.61 -16.00
CA LYS A 123 -3.98 10.89 -17.13
C LYS A 123 -3.90 12.39 -17.46
N TYR A 124 -3.49 12.68 -18.67
CA TYR A 124 -3.48 14.02 -19.24
C TYR A 124 -4.17 13.95 -20.62
N ASN A 125 -3.49 14.28 -21.70
CA ASN A 125 -4.00 14.05 -23.05
C ASN A 125 -4.03 12.55 -23.37
N LYS A 126 -3.06 11.84 -22.82
CA LYS A 126 -2.93 10.39 -22.84
C LYS A 126 -2.48 9.93 -21.46
N GLU A 127 -2.44 8.64 -21.24
CA GLU A 127 -1.86 8.10 -20.01
C GLU A 127 -0.34 8.01 -20.18
N TYR A 128 0.37 8.36 -19.11
CA TYR A 128 1.82 8.20 -19.04
C TYR A 128 2.24 7.89 -17.61
N MET A 129 3.50 7.47 -17.44
CA MET A 129 4.03 7.03 -16.16
C MET A 129 5.15 7.93 -15.70
N ILE A 130 5.19 8.24 -14.41
CA ILE A 130 6.28 9.00 -13.78
C ILE A 130 6.89 8.14 -12.69
N PRO A 131 8.20 7.84 -12.73
CA PRO A 131 8.86 7.19 -11.61
C PRO A 131 8.77 8.06 -10.35
N TYR A 132 8.29 7.48 -9.25
CA TYR A 132 8.15 8.20 -7.99
C TYR A 132 9.46 8.13 -7.20
N ILE A 133 10.47 8.78 -7.72
CA ILE A 133 11.82 8.88 -7.15
C ILE A 133 12.32 10.31 -7.27
N ASP A 134 13.33 10.65 -6.48
CA ASP A 134 13.84 12.03 -6.38
C ASP A 134 14.31 12.61 -7.71
N ASN A 135 14.78 11.77 -8.64
CA ASN A 135 15.22 12.25 -9.96
C ASN A 135 14.09 12.87 -10.78
N PHE A 136 12.83 12.50 -10.49
CA PHE A 136 11.65 12.96 -11.22
C PHE A 136 10.75 13.85 -10.38
N ILE A 137 10.72 13.66 -9.07
CA ILE A 137 9.82 14.38 -8.17
C ILE A 137 10.57 15.53 -7.52
N ASP A 138 10.05 16.74 -7.66
CA ASP A 138 10.63 17.92 -7.06
C ASP A 138 10.01 18.20 -5.69
N LYS A 139 8.68 18.13 -5.59
CA LYS A 139 7.96 18.42 -4.36
C LYS A 139 6.59 17.76 -4.36
N VAL A 140 6.17 17.29 -3.19
CA VAL A 140 4.80 16.83 -2.96
C VAL A 140 4.14 17.77 -1.97
N ASP A 141 3.04 18.39 -2.37
CA ASP A 141 2.25 19.27 -1.51
C ASP A 141 0.96 18.54 -1.13
N LEU A 142 0.95 17.99 0.08
CA LEU A 142 -0.17 17.18 0.56
C LEU A 142 -1.43 18.02 0.80
N GLU A 143 -1.26 19.25 1.23
CA GLU A 143 -2.38 20.13 1.54
C GLU A 143 -3.14 20.55 0.29
N SER A 144 -2.43 20.99 -0.74
CA SER A 144 -3.04 21.39 -2.01
C SER A 144 -3.27 20.23 -2.97
N LYS A 145 -2.78 19.03 -2.62
CA LYS A 145 -2.87 17.80 -3.44
C LYS A 145 -2.23 17.99 -4.80
N LYS A 146 -0.99 18.46 -4.79
CA LYS A 146 -0.20 18.70 -5.99
C LYS A 146 1.15 18.02 -5.88
N ILE A 147 1.61 17.49 -7.01
CA ILE A 147 2.96 16.94 -7.16
C ILE A 147 3.67 17.76 -8.22
N TYR A 148 4.79 18.35 -7.84
CA TYR A 148 5.65 19.11 -8.74
C TYR A 148 6.77 18.19 -9.25
N ILE A 149 6.88 18.06 -10.57
CA ILE A 149 7.87 17.21 -11.19
C ILE A 149 8.93 18.05 -11.90
N LYS A 150 10.09 17.46 -12.04
CA LYS A 150 11.16 18.05 -12.87
C LYS A 150 10.77 17.86 -14.33
N TYR A 151 11.01 18.87 -15.14
CA TYR A 151 10.71 18.77 -16.57
C TYR A 151 11.52 17.65 -17.20
N MET A 152 10.84 16.78 -17.90
CA MET A 152 11.44 15.65 -18.61
C MET A 152 10.86 15.63 -20.03
N LYS A 153 11.67 16.06 -20.99
CA LYS A 153 11.24 16.12 -22.37
C LYS A 153 10.76 14.76 -22.87
N GLY A 154 9.61 14.74 -23.49
CA GLY A 154 9.01 13.53 -24.04
C GLY A 154 8.18 12.70 -23.06
N LEU A 155 8.18 13.03 -21.77
CA LEU A 155 7.46 12.25 -20.76
C LEU A 155 5.94 12.30 -20.98
N TYR A 156 5.40 13.49 -21.23
CA TYR A 156 3.96 13.73 -21.46
C TYR A 156 3.66 14.37 -22.82
N GLU A 157 4.64 14.49 -23.64
CA GLU A 157 4.52 15.02 -25.01
C GLU A 157 4.40 13.87 -26.00
N ASP A 158 3.72 14.11 -27.10
CA ASP A 158 3.58 13.12 -28.18
C ASP A 158 4.85 13.01 -29.03
#